data_725cddb8ddcc2705dec9995de72d0143
#
_entry.id   725cddb8ddcc2705dec9995de72d0143
#
_cell.length_a   1.000
_cell.length_b   1.000
_cell.length_c   1.000
_cell.angle_alpha   90.00
_cell.angle_beta   90.00
_cell.angle_gamma   90.00
#
_symmetry.space_group_name_H-M   'P 1'
#
loop_
_entity.id
_entity.type
_entity.pdbx_description
1 polymer ?
#
loop_
_entity_poly.entity_id
_entity_poly.type
_entity_poly.pdbx_seq_one_letter_code
_entity_poly.pdbx_strand_id
1 'polypeptide(L)'
;MKKVSKDEIKDKVNKILETVDMIHLAKRYPKELSGGQRQRVAIARALVIEPSLLLLDEPLSNLDAKLRLKMRVEIRKLQQKLGITTLFVTHDQEECFSISDRVAVLNKGIIEQFDTPENIYSNPATEFVARFVGFENFIDLNKVSEDTYESESGIKLKVYKSKEGSKAKATIRPDDIKIVNEKLENTVEGTIEIRTFLGKAYQYDVKTPIGNIIVNSENTNIYKKGDRIMIQLPVNKIVIL
;
A
#
# COMPACT_ATOMS: atom_id res chain seq x y z
N MET A 1 -39.65 5.49 7.57
CA MET A 1 -39.43 4.05 7.85
C MET A 1 -40.34 3.23 6.97
N LYS A 2 -39.82 2.31 6.14
CA LYS A 2 -40.62 1.33 5.40
C LYS A 2 -41.32 0.43 6.43
N LYS A 3 -42.67 0.33 6.37
CA LYS A 3 -43.43 -0.64 7.19
C LYS A 3 -43.24 -2.01 6.54
N VAL A 4 -42.47 -2.89 7.18
CA VAL A 4 -42.16 -4.25 6.74
C VAL A 4 -42.82 -5.22 7.74
N SER A 5 -43.40 -6.33 7.25
CA SER A 5 -44.02 -7.32 8.12
C SER A 5 -42.98 -8.05 8.99
N LYS A 6 -43.40 -8.65 10.11
CA LYS A 6 -42.50 -9.39 11.00
C LYS A 6 -41.90 -10.61 10.31
N ASP A 7 -42.65 -11.28 9.44
CA ASP A 7 -42.16 -12.45 8.71
C ASP A 7 -41.12 -12.03 7.64
N GLU A 8 -41.36 -10.95 6.90
CA GLU A 8 -40.43 -10.42 5.95
C GLU A 8 -39.12 -9.94 6.61
N ILE A 9 -39.19 -9.32 7.81
CA ILE A 9 -38.00 -8.97 8.59
C ILE A 9 -37.20 -10.21 8.94
N LYS A 10 -37.87 -11.27 9.41
CA LYS A 10 -37.21 -12.52 9.80
C LYS A 10 -36.51 -13.17 8.62
N ASP A 11 -37.16 -13.20 7.46
CA ASP A 11 -36.60 -13.79 6.25
C ASP A 11 -35.37 -13.00 5.75
N LYS A 12 -35.45 -11.67 5.73
CA LYS A 12 -34.29 -10.81 5.38
C LYS A 12 -33.13 -10.98 6.34
N VAL A 13 -33.40 -11.03 7.64
CA VAL A 13 -32.35 -11.26 8.66
C VAL A 13 -31.71 -12.62 8.49
N ASN A 14 -32.49 -13.68 8.31
CA ASN A 14 -31.94 -15.02 8.10
C ASN A 14 -31.06 -15.07 6.83
N LYS A 15 -31.56 -14.56 5.70
CA LYS A 15 -30.82 -14.50 4.43
C LYS A 15 -29.48 -13.78 4.55
N ILE A 16 -29.45 -12.62 5.23
CA ILE A 16 -28.20 -11.90 5.38
C ILE A 16 -27.24 -12.59 6.36
N LEU A 17 -27.74 -13.21 7.43
CA LEU A 17 -26.93 -14.01 8.36
C LEU A 17 -26.32 -15.23 7.68
N GLU A 18 -27.04 -15.90 6.79
CA GLU A 18 -26.49 -16.96 5.93
C GLU A 18 -25.40 -16.42 5.00
N THR A 19 -25.65 -15.26 4.40
CA THR A 19 -24.70 -14.62 3.46
C THR A 19 -23.35 -14.31 4.13
N VAL A 20 -23.37 -13.89 5.40
CA VAL A 20 -22.15 -13.59 6.17
C VAL A 20 -21.67 -14.77 7.04
N ASP A 21 -22.25 -15.97 6.88
CA ASP A 21 -21.94 -17.19 7.63
C ASP A 21 -22.09 -17.02 9.16
N MET A 22 -23.22 -16.40 9.58
CA MET A 22 -23.49 -16.12 10.99
C MET A 22 -24.82 -16.71 11.50
N ILE A 23 -25.56 -17.43 10.66
CA ILE A 23 -26.89 -17.97 11.02
C ILE A 23 -26.84 -18.89 12.26
N HIS A 24 -25.78 -19.67 12.42
CA HIS A 24 -25.59 -20.58 13.57
C HIS A 24 -25.34 -19.83 14.89
N LEU A 25 -25.05 -18.54 14.84
CA LEU A 25 -24.83 -17.66 15.98
C LEU A 25 -25.95 -16.62 16.18
N ALA A 26 -27.08 -16.76 15.47
CA ALA A 26 -28.16 -15.76 15.46
C ALA A 26 -28.74 -15.44 16.85
N LYS A 27 -28.62 -16.36 17.80
CA LYS A 27 -29.13 -16.21 19.19
C LYS A 27 -28.05 -15.70 20.19
N ARG A 28 -26.79 -15.51 19.74
CA ARG A 28 -25.71 -15.06 20.59
C ARG A 28 -25.72 -13.54 20.76
N TYR A 29 -25.36 -13.10 21.95
CA TYR A 29 -25.17 -11.68 22.23
C TYR A 29 -23.79 -11.21 21.71
N PRO A 30 -23.63 -9.91 21.36
CA PRO A 30 -22.36 -9.38 20.84
C PRO A 30 -21.14 -9.66 21.72
N LYS A 31 -21.29 -9.68 23.06
CA LYS A 31 -20.23 -10.00 24.01
C LYS A 31 -19.72 -11.47 23.93
N GLU A 32 -20.50 -12.35 23.33
CA GLU A 32 -20.18 -13.78 23.17
C GLU A 32 -19.53 -14.07 21.80
N LEU A 33 -19.35 -13.04 20.99
CA LEU A 33 -18.79 -13.11 19.64
C LEU A 33 -17.33 -12.67 19.62
N SER A 34 -16.53 -13.33 18.79
CA SER A 34 -15.15 -12.88 18.49
C SER A 34 -15.15 -11.54 17.73
N GLY A 35 -13.97 -10.88 17.64
CA GLY A 35 -13.82 -9.62 16.90
C GLY A 35 -14.31 -9.71 15.45
N GLY A 36 -13.88 -10.74 14.72
CA GLY A 36 -14.32 -10.95 13.34
C GLY A 36 -15.80 -11.28 13.20
N GLN A 37 -16.37 -12.03 14.16
CA GLN A 37 -17.80 -12.30 14.19
C GLN A 37 -18.62 -11.03 14.44
N ARG A 38 -18.18 -10.16 15.36
CA ARG A 38 -18.80 -8.84 15.56
C ARG A 38 -18.75 -8.01 14.30
N GLN A 39 -17.61 -8.02 13.58
CA GLN A 39 -17.46 -7.30 12.33
C GLN A 39 -18.43 -7.80 11.24
N ARG A 40 -18.55 -9.11 11.07
CA ARG A 40 -19.54 -9.70 10.13
C ARG A 40 -20.97 -9.30 10.48
N VAL A 41 -21.34 -9.27 11.77
CA VAL A 41 -22.65 -8.80 12.21
C VAL A 41 -22.86 -7.32 11.91
N ALA A 42 -21.83 -6.47 12.10
CA ALA A 42 -21.91 -5.06 11.75
C ALA A 42 -22.15 -4.84 10.25
N ILE A 43 -21.45 -5.59 9.40
CA ILE A 43 -21.65 -5.57 7.93
C ILE A 43 -23.06 -6.10 7.58
N ALA A 44 -23.51 -7.22 8.18
CA ALA A 44 -24.84 -7.75 7.96
C ALA A 44 -25.96 -6.75 8.31
N ARG A 45 -25.78 -6.01 9.41
CA ARG A 45 -26.70 -4.93 9.83
C ARG A 45 -26.80 -3.81 8.78
N ALA A 46 -25.68 -3.44 8.15
CA ALA A 46 -25.67 -2.44 7.11
C ALA A 46 -26.32 -2.97 5.80
N LEU A 47 -26.17 -4.25 5.51
CA LEU A 47 -26.65 -4.88 4.28
C LEU A 47 -28.11 -5.33 4.31
N VAL A 48 -28.69 -5.59 5.49
CA VAL A 48 -30.07 -6.14 5.63
C VAL A 48 -31.16 -5.22 5.03
N ILE A 49 -30.85 -3.92 4.93
CA ILE A 49 -31.75 -2.93 4.31
C ILE A 49 -31.59 -2.84 2.79
N GLU A 50 -30.73 -3.68 2.19
CA GLU A 50 -30.45 -3.74 0.75
C GLU A 50 -30.06 -2.35 0.20
N PRO A 51 -28.98 -1.73 0.71
CA PRO A 51 -28.57 -0.40 0.27
C PRO A 51 -27.96 -0.44 -1.12
N SER A 52 -28.06 0.66 -1.87
CA SER A 52 -27.38 0.82 -3.16
C SER A 52 -25.88 1.14 -3.00
N LEU A 53 -25.47 1.65 -1.84
CA LEU A 53 -24.09 2.01 -1.49
C LEU A 53 -23.80 1.56 -0.06
N LEU A 54 -22.71 0.83 0.12
CA LEU A 54 -22.17 0.44 1.43
C LEU A 54 -20.99 1.34 1.79
N LEU A 55 -21.07 1.99 2.95
CA LEU A 55 -19.98 2.81 3.49
C LEU A 55 -19.31 2.07 4.65
N LEU A 56 -18.01 1.85 4.56
CA LEU A 56 -17.19 1.22 5.57
C LEU A 56 -16.07 2.17 5.99
N ASP A 57 -16.15 2.67 7.20
CA ASP A 57 -15.17 3.60 7.77
C ASP A 57 -14.27 2.83 8.75
N GLU A 58 -12.99 2.66 8.39
CA GLU A 58 -11.97 1.92 9.12
C GLU A 58 -12.44 0.56 9.69
N PRO A 59 -13.09 -0.29 8.90
CA PRO A 59 -13.80 -1.45 9.44
C PRO A 59 -12.88 -2.51 10.05
N LEU A 60 -11.58 -2.48 9.82
CA LEU A 60 -10.63 -3.48 10.28
C LEU A 60 -9.65 -2.96 11.35
N SER A 61 -9.75 -1.69 11.75
CA SER A 61 -8.82 -1.03 12.69
C SER A 61 -8.70 -1.72 14.05
N ASN A 62 -9.79 -2.32 14.56
CA ASN A 62 -9.85 -2.94 15.88
C ASN A 62 -9.53 -4.45 15.87
N LEU A 63 -8.96 -4.99 14.78
CA LEU A 63 -8.65 -6.40 14.63
C LEU A 63 -7.12 -6.65 14.72
N ASP A 64 -6.74 -7.80 15.28
CA ASP A 64 -5.35 -8.24 15.21
C ASP A 64 -4.90 -8.53 13.77
N ALA A 65 -3.59 -8.54 13.51
CA ALA A 65 -3.04 -8.67 12.17
C ALA A 65 -3.50 -9.93 11.42
N LYS A 66 -3.57 -11.08 12.10
CA LYS A 66 -3.99 -12.35 11.49
C LYS A 66 -5.47 -12.32 11.10
N LEU A 67 -6.31 -11.78 11.97
CA LEU A 67 -7.74 -11.66 11.73
C LEU A 67 -8.03 -10.60 10.66
N ARG A 68 -7.28 -9.49 10.64
CA ARG A 68 -7.38 -8.44 9.62
C ARG A 68 -7.13 -9.00 8.22
N LEU A 69 -6.05 -9.77 8.03
CA LEU A 69 -5.74 -10.41 6.74
C LEU A 69 -6.90 -11.31 6.26
N LYS A 70 -7.48 -12.11 7.16
CA LYS A 70 -8.62 -12.99 6.84
C LYS A 70 -9.87 -12.17 6.46
N MET A 71 -10.16 -11.12 7.23
CA MET A 71 -11.34 -10.26 7.00
C MET A 71 -11.25 -9.46 5.70
N ARG A 72 -10.06 -9.04 5.26
CA ARG A 72 -9.86 -8.42 3.93
C ARG A 72 -10.41 -9.31 2.81
N VAL A 73 -10.01 -10.57 2.80
CA VAL A 73 -10.46 -11.54 1.79
C VAL A 73 -11.97 -11.77 1.87
N GLU A 74 -12.51 -11.85 3.08
CA GLU A 74 -13.96 -12.07 3.29
C GLU A 74 -14.80 -10.87 2.82
N ILE A 75 -14.39 -9.65 3.14
CA ILE A 75 -15.08 -8.43 2.68
C ILE A 75 -15.06 -8.35 1.15
N ARG A 76 -13.91 -8.63 0.53
CA ARG A 76 -13.80 -8.64 -0.93
C ARG A 76 -14.73 -9.67 -1.57
N LYS A 77 -14.75 -10.90 -1.06
CA LYS A 77 -15.66 -11.96 -1.52
C LYS A 77 -17.12 -11.57 -1.38
N LEU A 78 -17.47 -10.97 -0.24
CA LEU A 78 -18.84 -10.55 0.05
C LEU A 78 -19.29 -9.43 -0.91
N GLN A 79 -18.44 -8.42 -1.13
CA GLN A 79 -18.69 -7.34 -2.07
C GLN A 79 -18.91 -7.87 -3.49
N GLN A 80 -18.04 -8.77 -3.97
CA GLN A 80 -18.18 -9.40 -5.29
C GLN A 80 -19.45 -10.24 -5.42
N LYS A 81 -19.79 -11.04 -4.39
CA LYS A 81 -20.99 -11.86 -4.36
C LYS A 81 -22.28 -11.03 -4.44
N LEU A 82 -22.28 -9.87 -3.78
CA LEU A 82 -23.47 -9.01 -3.70
C LEU A 82 -23.53 -7.99 -4.84
N GLY A 83 -22.42 -7.73 -5.53
CA GLY A 83 -22.35 -6.72 -6.60
C GLY A 83 -22.65 -5.30 -6.11
N ILE A 84 -22.47 -5.01 -4.80
CA ILE A 84 -22.80 -3.71 -4.22
C ILE A 84 -21.64 -2.73 -4.38
N THR A 85 -21.95 -1.50 -4.75
CA THR A 85 -20.97 -0.41 -4.70
C THR A 85 -20.57 -0.16 -3.26
N THR A 86 -19.27 -0.17 -2.99
CA THR A 86 -18.74 0.00 -1.62
C THR A 86 -17.70 1.11 -1.60
N LEU A 87 -17.85 2.06 -0.69
CA LEU A 87 -16.82 3.02 -0.32
C LEU A 87 -16.16 2.56 0.97
N PHE A 88 -14.86 2.30 0.90
CA PHE A 88 -14.04 1.80 2.00
C PHE A 88 -13.01 2.85 2.38
N VAL A 89 -13.06 3.33 3.62
CA VAL A 89 -12.08 4.29 4.15
C VAL A 89 -11.10 3.54 5.04
N THR A 90 -9.81 3.70 4.78
CA THR A 90 -8.72 3.13 5.59
C THR A 90 -7.45 3.97 5.45
N HIS A 91 -6.59 3.90 6.45
CA HIS A 91 -5.22 4.39 6.40
C HIS A 91 -4.19 3.27 6.14
N ASP A 92 -4.64 2.03 6.04
CA ASP A 92 -3.79 0.86 5.78
C ASP A 92 -3.70 0.60 4.27
N GLN A 93 -2.48 0.71 3.74
CA GLN A 93 -2.19 0.51 2.32
C GLN A 93 -2.54 -0.89 1.82
N GLU A 94 -2.24 -1.93 2.62
CA GLU A 94 -2.53 -3.31 2.22
C GLU A 94 -4.04 -3.60 2.18
N GLU A 95 -4.82 -2.99 3.09
CA GLU A 95 -6.28 -3.05 3.04
C GLU A 95 -6.80 -2.41 1.76
N CYS A 96 -6.34 -1.19 1.49
CA CYS A 96 -6.71 -0.43 0.31
C CYS A 96 -6.47 -1.23 -0.96
N PHE A 97 -5.28 -1.78 -1.16
CA PHE A 97 -4.91 -2.49 -2.37
C PHE A 97 -5.54 -3.87 -2.52
N SER A 98 -5.80 -4.58 -1.41
CA SER A 98 -6.38 -5.92 -1.48
C SER A 98 -7.90 -5.95 -1.69
N ILE A 99 -8.60 -4.87 -1.35
CA ILE A 99 -10.06 -4.84 -1.34
C ILE A 99 -10.62 -4.03 -2.52
N SER A 100 -9.94 -2.96 -2.95
CA SER A 100 -10.50 -1.94 -3.82
C SER A 100 -10.25 -2.21 -5.32
N ASP A 101 -11.19 -1.78 -6.17
CA ASP A 101 -11.00 -1.70 -7.63
C ASP A 101 -10.41 -0.35 -8.05
N ARG A 102 -10.70 0.70 -7.28
CA ARG A 102 -10.18 2.06 -7.46
C ARG A 102 -9.84 2.65 -6.10
N VAL A 103 -8.80 3.46 -6.06
CA VAL A 103 -8.28 4.10 -4.85
C VAL A 103 -8.19 5.60 -5.06
N ALA A 104 -8.72 6.37 -4.10
CA ALA A 104 -8.50 7.80 -3.99
C ALA A 104 -7.54 8.06 -2.82
N VAL A 105 -6.36 8.60 -3.11
CA VAL A 105 -5.41 9.03 -2.08
C VAL A 105 -5.72 10.48 -1.72
N LEU A 106 -6.12 10.71 -0.46
CA LEU A 106 -6.51 12.02 0.05
C LEU A 106 -5.39 12.64 0.89
N ASN A 107 -5.11 13.92 0.65
CA ASN A 107 -4.20 14.73 1.43
C ASN A 107 -4.81 16.11 1.70
N LYS A 108 -4.98 16.47 2.96
CA LYS A 108 -5.54 17.78 3.39
C LYS A 108 -6.83 18.19 2.68
N GLY A 109 -7.73 17.21 2.45
CA GLY A 109 -9.03 17.43 1.80
C GLY A 109 -8.98 17.46 0.26
N ILE A 110 -7.83 17.19 -0.35
CA ILE A 110 -7.65 17.13 -1.80
C ILE A 110 -7.37 15.68 -2.23
N ILE A 111 -7.94 15.26 -3.34
CA ILE A 111 -7.59 13.97 -3.97
C ILE A 111 -6.31 14.17 -4.77
N GLU A 112 -5.19 13.63 -4.27
CA GLU A 112 -3.88 13.68 -4.92
C GLU A 112 -3.81 12.76 -6.15
N GLN A 113 -4.46 11.59 -6.06
CA GLN A 113 -4.56 10.64 -7.16
C GLN A 113 -5.79 9.76 -7.00
N PHE A 114 -6.45 9.44 -8.12
CA PHE A 114 -7.58 8.51 -8.17
C PHE A 114 -7.36 7.53 -9.32
N ASP A 115 -6.99 6.28 -9.00
CA ASP A 115 -6.63 5.29 -10.00
C ASP A 115 -6.83 3.85 -9.48
N THR A 116 -6.42 2.85 -10.30
CA THR A 116 -6.31 1.47 -9.82
C THR A 116 -5.18 1.33 -8.80
N PRO A 117 -5.27 0.37 -7.86
CA PRO A 117 -4.20 0.08 -6.90
C PRO A 117 -2.82 -0.10 -7.55
N GLU A 118 -2.77 -0.84 -8.65
CA GLU A 118 -1.54 -1.14 -9.38
C GLU A 118 -0.91 0.12 -9.97
N ASN A 119 -1.72 1.04 -10.50
CA ASN A 119 -1.20 2.28 -11.07
C ASN A 119 -0.75 3.26 -9.99
N ILE A 120 -1.49 3.38 -8.88
CA ILE A 120 -1.04 4.18 -7.72
C ILE A 120 0.29 3.64 -7.17
N TYR A 121 0.42 2.31 -7.09
CA TYR A 121 1.64 1.67 -6.61
C TYR A 121 2.84 1.89 -7.54
N SER A 122 2.65 1.78 -8.86
CA SER A 122 3.75 1.81 -9.84
C SER A 122 4.04 3.20 -10.40
N ASN A 123 3.04 4.09 -10.45
CA ASN A 123 3.13 5.43 -11.04
C ASN A 123 2.50 6.48 -10.10
N PRO A 124 3.06 6.74 -8.92
CA PRO A 124 2.54 7.77 -8.02
C PRO A 124 2.63 9.15 -8.69
N ALA A 125 1.56 9.93 -8.55
CA ALA A 125 1.46 11.24 -9.20
C ALA A 125 2.24 12.33 -8.45
N THR A 126 2.37 12.21 -7.13
CA THR A 126 3.01 13.20 -6.27
C THR A 126 3.94 12.53 -5.25
N GLU A 127 4.82 13.33 -4.62
CA GLU A 127 5.68 12.84 -3.53
C GLU A 127 4.86 12.29 -2.36
N PHE A 128 3.70 12.89 -2.07
CA PHE A 128 2.81 12.40 -1.03
C PHE A 128 2.32 10.98 -1.34
N VAL A 129 1.85 10.76 -2.57
CA VAL A 129 1.40 9.42 -3.01
C VAL A 129 2.56 8.44 -3.01
N ALA A 130 3.73 8.83 -3.51
CA ALA A 130 4.93 7.99 -3.51
C ALA A 130 5.29 7.52 -2.09
N ARG A 131 5.32 8.45 -1.12
CA ARG A 131 5.56 8.11 0.30
C ARG A 131 4.48 7.18 0.86
N PHE A 132 3.23 7.43 0.52
CA PHE A 132 2.11 6.57 0.95
C PHE A 132 2.28 5.13 0.46
N VAL A 133 2.83 4.92 -0.76
CA VAL A 133 3.01 3.57 -1.34
C VAL A 133 4.42 3.00 -1.14
N GLY A 134 5.17 3.49 -0.16
CA GLY A 134 6.42 2.88 0.30
C GLY A 134 7.68 3.30 -0.46
N PHE A 135 7.66 4.42 -1.19
CA PHE A 135 8.90 5.05 -1.64
C PHE A 135 9.51 5.85 -0.49
N GLU A 136 10.77 5.59 -0.19
CA GLU A 136 11.50 6.25 0.89
C GLU A 136 12.70 7.05 0.38
N ASN A 137 13.25 6.68 -0.77
CA ASN A 137 14.39 7.35 -1.37
C ASN A 137 13.91 8.44 -2.35
N PHE A 138 14.28 9.69 -2.08
CA PHE A 138 13.97 10.84 -2.92
C PHE A 138 15.26 11.59 -3.24
N ILE A 139 15.50 11.82 -4.53
CA ILE A 139 16.74 12.40 -5.06
C ILE A 139 16.36 13.57 -5.95
N ASP A 140 16.85 14.76 -5.62
CA ASP A 140 16.68 15.95 -6.46
C ASP A 140 17.67 15.89 -7.63
N LEU A 141 17.15 16.04 -8.84
CA LEU A 141 17.88 15.85 -10.08
C LEU A 141 17.61 16.98 -11.08
N ASN A 142 18.59 17.27 -11.92
CA ASN A 142 18.46 18.15 -13.08
C ASN A 142 18.46 17.33 -14.36
N LYS A 143 17.57 17.62 -15.30
CA LYS A 143 17.49 16.92 -16.59
C LYS A 143 18.65 17.32 -17.48
N VAL A 144 19.37 16.33 -17.98
CA VAL A 144 20.53 16.52 -18.90
C VAL A 144 20.16 16.11 -20.33
N SER A 145 19.43 15.01 -20.48
CA SER A 145 18.92 14.54 -21.78
C SER A 145 17.54 13.91 -21.62
N GLU A 146 17.01 13.29 -22.67
CA GLU A 146 15.68 12.70 -22.67
C GLU A 146 15.50 11.63 -21.56
N ASP A 147 16.51 10.79 -21.34
CA ASP A 147 16.50 9.68 -20.40
C ASP A 147 17.49 9.82 -19.24
N THR A 148 18.24 10.94 -19.17
CA THR A 148 19.34 11.10 -18.23
C THR A 148 19.16 12.34 -17.37
N TYR A 149 19.33 12.16 -16.08
CA TYR A 149 19.28 13.20 -15.07
C TYR A 149 20.57 13.21 -14.26
N GLU A 150 20.94 14.35 -13.70
CA GLU A 150 22.17 14.55 -12.93
C GLU A 150 21.86 15.15 -11.55
N SER A 151 22.47 14.57 -10.52
CA SER A 151 22.40 15.09 -9.15
C SER A 151 23.29 16.31 -8.96
N GLU A 152 23.14 17.02 -7.85
CA GLU A 152 24.03 18.13 -7.47
C GLU A 152 25.50 17.69 -7.34
N SER A 153 25.75 16.43 -7.01
CA SER A 153 27.10 15.84 -6.93
C SER A 153 27.68 15.41 -8.28
N GLY A 154 27.00 15.65 -9.40
CA GLY A 154 27.46 15.28 -10.74
C GLY A 154 27.23 13.81 -11.12
N ILE A 155 26.51 13.04 -10.31
CA ILE A 155 26.16 11.66 -10.62
C ILE A 155 25.00 11.63 -11.60
N LYS A 156 25.20 10.95 -12.73
CA LYS A 156 24.17 10.77 -13.77
C LYS A 156 23.40 9.47 -13.52
N LEU A 157 22.06 9.59 -13.59
CA LEU A 157 21.14 8.49 -13.49
C LEU A 157 20.28 8.42 -14.75
N LYS A 158 20.20 7.25 -15.37
CA LYS A 158 19.24 6.98 -16.44
C LYS A 158 17.90 6.55 -15.87
N VAL A 159 16.84 6.92 -16.56
CA VAL A 159 15.46 6.58 -16.18
C VAL A 159 14.70 6.00 -17.37
N TYR A 160 13.76 5.12 -17.09
CA TYR A 160 12.94 4.50 -18.15
C TYR A 160 11.87 5.46 -18.69
N LYS A 161 11.27 6.27 -17.80
CA LYS A 161 10.25 7.26 -18.17
C LYS A 161 10.68 8.61 -17.65
N SER A 162 10.84 9.55 -18.56
CA SER A 162 11.16 10.94 -18.27
C SER A 162 9.89 11.76 -18.12
N LYS A 163 10.00 12.91 -17.45
CA LYS A 163 8.97 13.96 -17.42
C LYS A 163 9.50 15.25 -18.05
N GLU A 164 8.60 16.12 -18.41
CA GLU A 164 8.94 17.48 -18.88
C GLU A 164 9.45 18.33 -17.69
N GLY A 165 10.32 19.29 -17.99
CA GLY A 165 10.93 20.18 -17.00
C GLY A 165 12.43 19.97 -16.85
N SER A 166 13.11 21.00 -16.37
CA SER A 166 14.58 20.99 -16.14
C SER A 166 14.98 20.42 -14.78
N LYS A 167 14.07 20.45 -13.80
CA LYS A 167 14.26 19.90 -12.45
C LYS A 167 13.23 18.80 -12.21
N ALA A 168 13.64 17.76 -11.53
CA ALA A 168 12.79 16.63 -11.19
C ALA A 168 13.19 16.04 -9.83
N LYS A 169 12.26 15.38 -9.20
CA LYS A 169 12.53 14.54 -8.04
C LYS A 169 12.39 13.08 -8.46
N ALA A 170 13.48 12.33 -8.43
CA ALA A 170 13.46 10.90 -8.64
C ALA A 170 13.15 10.18 -7.32
N THR A 171 12.45 9.07 -7.41
CA THR A 171 12.21 8.21 -6.26
C THR A 171 12.32 6.74 -6.63
N ILE A 172 12.74 5.92 -5.65
CA ILE A 172 12.88 4.47 -5.79
C ILE A 172 12.63 3.80 -4.43
N ARG A 173 11.99 2.62 -4.44
CA ARG A 173 11.75 1.87 -3.21
C ARG A 173 13.02 1.23 -2.69
N PRO A 174 13.16 1.09 -1.34
CA PRO A 174 14.26 0.36 -0.74
C PRO A 174 14.44 -1.07 -1.26
N ASP A 175 13.32 -1.75 -1.55
CA ASP A 175 13.28 -3.14 -2.03
C ASP A 175 13.68 -3.29 -3.51
N ASP A 176 13.62 -2.21 -4.29
CA ASP A 176 13.97 -2.21 -5.71
C ASP A 176 15.46 -1.94 -5.94
N ILE A 177 16.19 -1.44 -4.93
CA ILE A 177 17.63 -1.18 -5.00
C ILE A 177 18.41 -2.49 -4.78
N LYS A 178 19.48 -2.68 -5.53
CA LYS A 178 20.33 -3.87 -5.44
C LYS A 178 21.72 -3.52 -4.92
N ILE A 179 22.26 -4.34 -4.02
CA ILE A 179 23.68 -4.30 -3.67
C ILE A 179 24.42 -5.14 -4.71
N VAL A 180 25.44 -4.57 -5.36
CA VAL A 180 26.17 -5.20 -6.46
C VAL A 180 27.68 -5.18 -6.20
N ASN A 181 28.43 -6.10 -6.85
CA ASN A 181 29.89 -6.19 -6.68
C ASN A 181 30.66 -5.61 -7.89
N GLU A 182 29.93 -5.21 -8.94
CA GLU A 182 30.53 -4.65 -10.16
C GLU A 182 29.80 -3.38 -10.57
N LYS A 183 30.49 -2.52 -11.32
CA LYS A 183 29.95 -1.25 -11.80
C LYS A 183 28.99 -1.51 -12.96
N LEU A 184 27.72 -1.34 -12.73
CA LEU A 184 26.63 -1.40 -13.69
C LEU A 184 26.05 0.00 -13.94
N GLU A 185 25.08 0.10 -14.85
CA GLU A 185 24.35 1.34 -15.07
C GLU A 185 23.63 1.77 -13.79
N ASN A 186 23.64 3.08 -13.48
CA ASN A 186 23.08 3.65 -12.25
C ASN A 186 23.67 3.07 -10.95
N THR A 187 24.96 2.70 -10.97
CA THR A 187 25.65 2.23 -9.76
C THR A 187 26.24 3.41 -9.01
N VAL A 188 26.02 3.46 -7.72
CA VAL A 188 26.56 4.48 -6.81
C VAL A 188 27.28 3.79 -5.65
N GLU A 189 28.47 4.27 -5.30
CA GLU A 189 29.21 3.82 -4.12
C GLU A 189 28.69 4.53 -2.87
N GLY A 190 28.65 3.78 -1.75
CA GLY A 190 28.25 4.34 -0.47
C GLY A 190 28.84 3.60 0.71
N THR A 191 28.64 4.17 1.88
CA THR A 191 29.09 3.59 3.16
C THR A 191 27.87 3.35 4.04
N ILE A 192 27.77 2.18 4.63
CA ILE A 192 26.69 1.81 5.54
C ILE A 192 26.82 2.57 6.85
N GLU A 193 25.83 3.36 7.20
CA GLU A 193 25.75 4.07 8.48
C GLU A 193 24.94 3.29 9.52
N ILE A 194 23.83 2.67 9.11
CA ILE A 194 22.94 1.92 10.00
C ILE A 194 22.54 0.60 9.32
N ARG A 195 22.42 -0.45 10.12
CA ARG A 195 21.84 -1.72 9.74
C ARG A 195 20.71 -2.08 10.69
N THR A 196 19.53 -2.37 10.15
CA THR A 196 18.34 -2.79 10.90
C THR A 196 17.87 -4.16 10.39
N PHE A 197 17.58 -5.08 11.30
CA PHE A 197 17.01 -6.38 10.93
C PHE A 197 15.47 -6.32 10.92
N LEU A 198 14.87 -6.62 9.78
CA LEU A 198 13.41 -6.58 9.57
C LEU A 198 12.76 -7.98 9.54
N GLY A 199 13.44 -9.01 10.03
CA GLY A 199 12.97 -10.39 10.01
C GLY A 199 13.29 -11.12 8.70
N LYS A 200 12.78 -10.67 7.57
CA LYS A 200 13.03 -11.28 6.24
C LYS A 200 14.23 -10.67 5.52
N ALA A 201 14.57 -9.43 5.84
CA ALA A 201 15.60 -8.66 5.17
C ALA A 201 16.39 -7.84 6.18
N TYR A 202 17.53 -7.33 5.75
CA TYR A 202 18.24 -6.25 6.42
C TYR A 202 17.96 -4.95 5.67
N GLN A 203 17.60 -3.90 6.41
CA GLN A 203 17.56 -2.53 5.91
C GLN A 203 18.89 -1.85 6.23
N TYR A 204 19.46 -1.20 5.24
CA TYR A 204 20.70 -0.44 5.33
C TYR A 204 20.45 1.02 5.01
N ASP A 205 20.88 1.91 5.91
CA ASP A 205 21.03 3.33 5.61
C ASP A 205 22.43 3.53 5.03
N VAL A 206 22.50 3.92 3.77
CA VAL A 206 23.74 4.04 3.01
C VAL A 206 23.98 5.50 2.67
N LYS A 207 25.06 6.05 3.21
CA LYS A 207 25.52 7.41 2.84
C LYS A 207 26.20 7.38 1.48
N THR A 208 25.66 8.11 0.53
CA THR A 208 26.13 8.17 -0.86
C THR A 208 26.32 9.63 -1.31
N PRO A 209 27.00 9.87 -2.44
CA PRO A 209 27.10 11.22 -3.03
C PRO A 209 25.76 11.81 -3.48
N ILE A 210 24.71 10.99 -3.71
CA ILE A 210 23.36 11.43 -4.08
C ILE A 210 22.40 11.55 -2.88
N GLY A 211 22.94 11.50 -1.65
CA GLY A 211 22.18 11.56 -0.41
C GLY A 211 22.18 10.23 0.35
N ASN A 212 21.45 10.19 1.46
CA ASN A 212 21.24 8.96 2.20
C ASN A 212 20.20 8.10 1.49
N ILE A 213 20.57 6.86 1.20
CA ILE A 213 19.75 5.89 0.47
C ILE A 213 19.44 4.70 1.36
N ILE A 214 18.17 4.40 1.51
CA ILE A 214 17.67 3.22 2.22
C ILE A 214 17.58 2.05 1.26
N VAL A 215 18.19 0.92 1.63
CA VAL A 215 18.23 -0.30 0.82
C VAL A 215 17.77 -1.48 1.64
N ASN A 216 16.78 -2.23 1.16
CA ASN A 216 16.38 -3.51 1.72
C ASN A 216 17.06 -4.64 0.94
N SER A 217 17.72 -5.56 1.66
CA SER A 217 18.41 -6.68 1.03
C SER A 217 18.06 -7.98 1.74
N GLU A 218 17.55 -8.95 0.99
CA GLU A 218 17.31 -10.33 1.45
C GLU A 218 18.60 -11.20 1.39
N ASN A 219 19.72 -10.60 1.06
CA ASN A 219 20.97 -11.31 0.77
C ASN A 219 21.53 -12.07 1.97
N THR A 220 22.17 -13.19 1.66
CA THR A 220 22.99 -13.98 2.57
C THR A 220 24.24 -13.24 3.05
N ASN A 221 24.68 -12.20 2.34
CA ASN A 221 25.80 -11.36 2.72
C ASN A 221 25.34 -10.27 3.68
N ILE A 222 25.80 -10.33 4.91
CA ILE A 222 25.45 -9.37 5.95
C ILE A 222 26.57 -8.31 6.04
N TYR A 223 26.21 -7.09 5.65
CA TYR A 223 27.12 -5.95 5.76
C TYR A 223 27.03 -5.30 7.14
N LYS A 224 28.11 -4.62 7.54
CA LYS A 224 28.24 -3.95 8.85
C LYS A 224 28.33 -2.44 8.66
N LYS A 225 28.09 -1.71 9.75
CA LYS A 225 28.36 -0.26 9.78
C LYS A 225 29.84 0.01 9.41
N GLY A 226 30.05 0.94 8.48
CA GLY A 226 31.35 1.32 7.95
C GLY A 226 31.77 0.55 6.70
N ASP A 227 31.07 -0.51 6.31
CA ASP A 227 31.38 -1.24 5.08
C ASP A 227 31.04 -0.34 3.86
N ARG A 228 31.95 -0.38 2.87
CA ARG A 228 31.72 0.24 1.57
C ARG A 228 31.01 -0.75 0.64
N ILE A 229 29.94 -0.31 0.04
CA ILE A 229 29.16 -1.11 -0.90
C ILE A 229 28.86 -0.30 -2.17
N MET A 230 28.56 -1.01 -3.25
CA MET A 230 27.97 -0.43 -4.44
C MET A 230 26.49 -0.79 -4.48
N ILE A 231 25.66 0.22 -4.71
CA ILE A 231 24.22 0.06 -4.90
C ILE A 231 23.84 0.40 -6.32
N GLN A 232 22.99 -0.39 -6.92
CA GLN A 232 22.41 -0.15 -8.23
C GLN A 232 20.97 0.33 -8.07
N LEU A 233 20.60 1.41 -8.75
CA LEU A 233 19.24 1.90 -8.91
C LEU A 233 18.75 1.49 -10.31
N PRO A 234 18.02 0.37 -10.47
CA PRO A 234 17.61 -0.12 -11.78
C PRO A 234 16.78 0.92 -12.54
N VAL A 235 17.12 1.15 -13.81
CA VAL A 235 16.53 2.17 -14.69
C VAL A 235 15.01 2.13 -14.72
N ASN A 236 14.44 0.91 -14.78
CA ASN A 236 12.99 0.67 -14.84
C ASN A 236 12.27 0.77 -13.50
N LYS A 237 13.00 1.02 -12.40
CA LYS A 237 12.47 1.15 -11.05
C LYS A 237 12.49 2.58 -10.52
N ILE A 238 13.22 3.45 -11.19
CA ILE A 238 13.24 4.88 -10.86
C ILE A 238 11.97 5.53 -11.43
N VAL A 239 11.25 6.22 -10.55
CA VAL A 239 10.05 7.01 -10.91
C VAL A 239 10.42 8.49 -10.81
N ILE A 240 10.08 9.25 -11.83
CA ILE A 240 10.21 10.72 -11.85
C ILE A 240 8.86 11.32 -11.44
N LEU A 241 8.88 12.19 -10.42
CA LEU A 241 7.72 12.87 -9.85
C LEU A 241 7.53 14.26 -10.44
#